data_ae833c147394de5523594b225c6f089d
#
_entry.id   ae833c147394de5523594b225c6f089d
#
_cell.length_a   1.000
_cell.length_b   1.000
_cell.length_c   1.000
_cell.angle_alpha   90.00
_cell.angle_beta   90.00
_cell.angle_gamma   90.00
#
_symmetry.space_group_name_H-M   'P 1'
#
loop_
_entity.id
_entity.type
_entity.pdbx_description
1 polymer ?
#
loop_
_entity_poly.entity_id
_entity_poly.type
_entity_poly.pdbx_seq_one_letter_code
_entity_poly.pdbx_strand_id
1 'polypeptide(L)'
;MILSVRFSLPLSVVKSNLMKHPCCFPPDFDLNTYQIFQGKPQRILHDGDILDLGGRSIQVIHTPGHSPGHCCFYEPDKKYLFSGDLVYKGCFYAFYPTTDPLLFYHSVKRMRQYDIARIMPGHHQLDIPVFLVGDIEAGFARLEETGQLKQGAGLFTFDSFQIQI
;
A
#
# COMPACT_ATOMS: atom_id res chain seq x y z
N MET A 1 8.95 17.78 2.11
CA MET A 1 7.49 17.72 2.33
C MET A 1 7.19 16.35 2.89
N ILE A 2 6.88 16.25 4.18
CA ILE A 2 6.56 14.96 4.83
C ILE A 2 5.06 14.75 4.64
N LEU A 3 4.70 13.79 3.79
CA LEU A 3 3.36 13.25 3.67
C LEU A 3 3.13 12.35 4.89
N SER A 4 2.49 12.85 5.93
CA SER A 4 2.06 12.01 7.03
C SER A 4 0.55 11.84 6.95
N VAL A 5 0.14 10.67 6.57
CA VAL A 5 -1.21 10.20 6.86
C VAL A 5 -1.31 10.03 8.38
N ARG A 6 -2.33 10.59 9.00
CA ARG A 6 -2.52 10.50 10.44
C ARG A 6 -2.81 9.05 10.83
N PHE A 7 -1.79 8.32 11.27
CA PHE A 7 -2.03 7.14 12.08
C PHE A 7 -2.42 7.60 13.48
N SER A 8 -3.68 7.43 13.83
CA SER A 8 -4.20 7.75 15.16
C SER A 8 -3.91 6.65 16.19
N LEU A 9 -3.03 5.70 15.88
CA LEU A 9 -2.64 4.67 16.85
C LEU A 9 -1.65 5.22 17.86
N PRO A 10 -1.86 4.99 19.17
CA PRO A 10 -0.87 5.34 20.19
C PRO A 10 0.47 4.68 19.90
N LEU A 11 1.57 5.36 20.19
CA LEU A 11 2.94 4.87 20.00
C LEU A 11 3.17 3.50 20.66
N SER A 12 2.53 3.26 21.82
CA SER A 12 2.56 1.98 22.52
C SER A 12 1.96 0.83 21.70
N VAL A 13 0.91 1.09 20.92
CA VAL A 13 0.27 0.09 20.05
C VAL A 13 1.16 -0.21 18.85
N VAL A 14 1.77 0.81 18.25
CA VAL A 14 2.74 0.64 17.16
C VAL A 14 3.93 -0.20 17.63
N LYS A 15 4.54 0.17 18.77
CA LYS A 15 5.66 -0.61 19.36
C LYS A 15 5.27 -2.05 19.69
N SER A 16 4.10 -2.27 20.31
CA SER A 16 3.66 -3.62 20.69
C SER A 16 3.39 -4.52 19.46
N ASN A 17 2.91 -3.95 18.37
CA ASN A 17 2.71 -4.70 17.12
C ASN A 17 4.04 -5.01 16.43
N LEU A 18 4.97 -4.05 16.39
CA LEU A 18 6.32 -4.27 15.87
C LEU A 18 7.05 -5.38 16.65
N MET A 19 6.92 -5.43 17.97
CA MET A 19 7.54 -6.47 18.80
C MET A 19 7.00 -7.89 18.54
N LYS A 20 5.79 -8.03 17.99
CA LYS A 20 5.22 -9.34 17.62
C LYS A 20 5.76 -9.91 16.30
N HIS A 21 6.49 -9.12 15.54
CA HIS A 21 7.04 -9.51 14.24
C HIS A 21 8.56 -9.22 14.15
N PRO A 22 9.39 -9.86 14.99
CA PRO A 22 10.82 -9.59 15.07
C PRO A 22 11.60 -9.87 13.78
N CYS A 23 11.03 -10.65 12.86
CA CYS A 23 11.65 -10.93 11.56
C CYS A 23 11.75 -9.70 10.64
N CYS A 24 11.11 -8.59 11.00
CA CYS A 24 11.14 -7.33 10.22
C CYS A 24 12.33 -6.43 10.59
N PHE A 25 13.14 -6.80 11.58
CA PHE A 25 14.24 -5.97 12.07
C PHE A 25 15.59 -6.65 11.90
N PRO A 26 16.66 -5.86 11.67
CA PRO A 26 18.02 -6.39 11.77
C PRO A 26 18.27 -7.05 13.13
N PRO A 27 19.16 -8.05 13.21
CA PRO A 27 19.40 -8.82 14.45
C PRO A 27 19.85 -7.97 15.65
N ASP A 28 20.47 -6.82 15.39
CA ASP A 28 20.99 -5.87 16.37
C ASP A 28 20.08 -4.65 16.61
N PHE A 29 18.84 -4.68 16.05
CA PHE A 29 17.92 -3.57 16.21
C PHE A 29 17.28 -3.55 17.60
N ASP A 30 17.57 -2.50 18.39
CA ASP A 30 16.96 -2.30 19.70
C ASP A 30 15.73 -1.40 19.65
N LEU A 31 14.57 -2.03 19.75
CA LEU A 31 13.27 -1.33 19.81
C LEU A 31 13.13 -0.34 20.97
N ASN A 32 13.87 -0.53 22.06
CA ASN A 32 13.75 0.35 23.25
C ASN A 32 14.43 1.70 22.99
N THR A 33 15.47 1.70 22.17
CA THR A 33 16.21 2.92 21.80
C THR A 33 15.65 3.58 20.55
N TYR A 34 14.78 2.89 19.79
CA TYR A 34 14.19 3.43 18.57
C TYR A 34 13.20 4.55 18.87
N GLN A 35 13.48 5.73 18.35
CA GLN A 35 12.63 6.92 18.48
C GLN A 35 11.87 7.15 17.17
N ILE A 36 10.53 7.18 17.28
CA ILE A 36 9.69 7.57 16.16
C ILE A 36 9.57 9.09 16.16
N PHE A 37 9.97 9.73 15.06
CA PHE A 37 9.87 11.17 14.91
C PHE A 37 8.41 11.63 14.99
N GLN A 38 8.11 12.53 15.93
CA GLN A 38 6.79 13.12 16.18
C GLN A 38 6.63 14.42 15.38
N GLY A 39 6.66 14.33 14.06
CA GLY A 39 6.40 15.49 13.19
C GLY A 39 4.92 15.85 13.12
N LYS A 40 4.61 17.14 13.05
CA LYS A 40 3.27 17.60 12.68
C LYS A 40 3.22 17.81 11.17
N PRO A 41 2.26 17.21 10.43
CA PRO A 41 2.11 17.49 9.00
C PRO A 41 1.69 18.94 8.80
N GLN A 42 2.26 19.60 7.80
CA GLN A 42 1.84 20.96 7.41
C GLN A 42 0.51 20.94 6.65
N ARG A 43 0.23 19.84 5.95
CA ARG A 43 -1.01 19.65 5.19
C ARG A 43 -1.47 18.20 5.33
N ILE A 44 -2.75 18.00 5.55
CA ILE A 44 -3.41 16.69 5.46
C ILE A 44 -3.96 16.57 4.05
N LEU A 45 -3.73 15.44 3.41
CA LEU A 45 -4.26 15.13 2.08
C LEU A 45 -5.48 14.22 2.22
N HIS A 46 -6.45 14.46 1.36
CA HIS A 46 -7.67 13.67 1.25
C HIS A 46 -7.76 13.01 -0.12
N ASP A 47 -8.63 12.04 -0.24
CA ASP A 47 -8.94 11.40 -1.50
C ASP A 47 -9.45 12.43 -2.52
N GLY A 48 -8.90 12.41 -3.71
CA GLY A 48 -9.23 13.35 -4.79
C GLY A 48 -8.49 14.68 -4.75
N ASP A 49 -7.71 14.99 -3.70
CA ASP A 49 -6.91 16.21 -3.66
C ASP A 49 -5.97 16.30 -4.86
N ILE A 50 -5.81 17.51 -5.38
CA ILE A 50 -4.88 17.82 -6.46
C ILE A 50 -3.68 18.57 -5.89
N LEU A 51 -2.48 18.04 -6.16
CA LEU A 51 -1.20 18.68 -5.88
C LEU A 51 -0.71 19.35 -7.16
N ASP A 52 -0.69 20.69 -7.18
CA ASP A 52 -0.10 21.47 -8.27
C ASP A 52 1.42 21.56 -8.07
N LEU A 53 2.18 21.14 -9.07
CA LEU A 53 3.64 21.17 -9.08
C LEU A 53 4.22 22.25 -10.03
N GLY A 54 3.39 23.21 -10.47
CA GLY A 54 3.82 24.23 -11.39
C GLY A 54 3.97 23.72 -12.84
N GLY A 55 2.85 23.43 -13.49
CA GLY A 55 2.79 22.89 -14.85
C GLY A 55 2.54 21.39 -14.94
N ARG A 56 2.41 20.71 -13.81
CA ARG A 56 1.98 19.31 -13.68
C ARG A 56 1.11 19.18 -12.44
N SER A 57 0.13 18.31 -12.50
CA SER A 57 -0.74 18.02 -11.36
C SER A 57 -0.68 16.53 -10.98
N ILE A 58 -0.87 16.28 -9.70
CA ILE A 58 -0.93 14.91 -9.17
C ILE A 58 -2.21 14.78 -8.35
N GLN A 59 -3.03 13.80 -8.70
CA GLN A 59 -4.20 13.43 -7.92
C GLN A 59 -3.82 12.46 -6.81
N VAL A 60 -4.28 12.75 -5.60
CA VAL A 60 -4.19 11.83 -4.46
C VAL A 60 -5.34 10.84 -4.53
N ILE A 61 -5.03 9.55 -4.44
CA ILE A 61 -6.02 8.47 -4.43
C ILE A 61 -5.83 7.69 -3.14
N HIS A 62 -6.79 7.77 -2.22
CA HIS A 62 -6.75 6.97 -1.00
C HIS A 62 -7.02 5.51 -1.32
N THR A 63 -6.06 4.64 -0.99
CA THR A 63 -6.03 3.22 -1.33
C THR A 63 -5.71 2.39 -0.08
N PRO A 64 -6.64 2.33 0.89
CA PRO A 64 -6.42 1.60 2.14
C PRO A 64 -6.32 0.09 1.89
N GLY A 65 -5.74 -0.63 2.86
CA GLY A 65 -5.59 -2.09 2.83
C GLY A 65 -4.20 -2.53 3.21
N HIS A 66 -3.16 -2.09 2.50
CA HIS A 66 -1.77 -2.25 2.97
C HIS A 66 -1.56 -1.52 4.31
N SER A 67 -2.07 -0.33 4.41
CA SER A 67 -2.21 0.42 5.66
C SER A 67 -3.44 1.33 5.59
N PRO A 68 -4.00 1.77 6.74
CA PRO A 68 -5.19 2.63 6.75
C PRO A 68 -5.03 3.93 6.00
N GLY A 69 -3.82 4.44 5.91
CA GLY A 69 -3.52 5.71 5.26
C GLY A 69 -2.77 5.59 3.96
N HIS A 70 -2.69 4.42 3.37
CA HIS A 70 -2.00 4.26 2.09
C HIS A 70 -2.68 5.08 1.00
N CYS A 71 -1.87 5.73 0.15
CA CYS A 71 -2.31 6.48 -1.00
C CYS A 71 -1.48 6.15 -2.22
N CYS A 72 -2.13 6.04 -3.36
CA CYS A 72 -1.51 6.16 -4.67
C CYS A 72 -1.56 7.61 -5.14
N PHE A 73 -0.69 7.94 -6.08
CA PHE A 73 -0.64 9.25 -6.72
C PHE A 73 -0.73 9.06 -8.23
N TYR A 74 -1.67 9.77 -8.86
CA TYR A 74 -1.88 9.67 -10.30
C TYR A 74 -1.60 11.01 -10.98
N GLU A 75 -0.75 10.98 -12.00
CA GLU A 75 -0.48 12.12 -12.86
C GLU A 75 -1.26 11.95 -14.16
N PRO A 76 -2.32 12.75 -14.42
CA PRO A 76 -3.25 12.50 -15.52
C PRO A 76 -2.65 12.80 -16.90
N ASP A 77 -1.77 13.79 -17.05
CA ASP A 77 -1.20 14.19 -18.34
C ASP A 77 -0.30 13.09 -18.95
N LYS A 78 0.50 12.43 -18.10
CA LYS A 78 1.36 11.31 -18.49
C LYS A 78 0.73 9.95 -18.23
N LYS A 79 -0.41 9.93 -17.52
CA LYS A 79 -1.08 8.70 -17.09
C LYS A 79 -0.17 7.80 -16.25
N TYR A 80 0.63 8.43 -15.37
CA TYR A 80 1.56 7.75 -14.48
C TYR A 80 0.90 7.47 -13.15
N LEU A 81 0.99 6.22 -12.70
CA LEU A 81 0.54 5.80 -11.38
C LEU A 81 1.76 5.53 -10.48
N PHE A 82 1.91 6.30 -9.43
CA PHE A 82 2.81 6.00 -8.31
C PHE A 82 2.03 5.15 -7.32
N SER A 83 2.24 3.85 -7.38
CA SER A 83 1.36 2.88 -6.70
C SER A 83 1.77 2.55 -5.27
N GLY A 84 2.94 3.02 -4.78
CA GLY A 84 3.42 2.69 -3.44
C GLY A 84 3.46 1.18 -3.23
N ASP A 85 2.77 0.72 -2.17
CA ASP A 85 2.67 -0.68 -1.78
C ASP A 85 1.38 -1.37 -2.28
N LEU A 86 0.62 -0.70 -3.17
CA LEU A 86 -0.61 -1.27 -3.71
C LEU A 86 -0.38 -2.20 -4.90
N VAL A 87 0.51 -1.81 -5.82
CA VAL A 87 0.78 -2.57 -7.06
C VAL A 87 2.27 -2.61 -7.29
N TYR A 88 2.86 -3.79 -7.20
CA TYR A 88 4.27 -4.07 -7.49
C TYR A 88 4.44 -5.55 -7.86
N LYS A 89 5.62 -5.94 -8.34
CA LYS A 89 5.93 -7.33 -8.63
C LYS A 89 6.62 -7.96 -7.42
N GLY A 90 5.90 -8.80 -6.68
CA GLY A 90 6.43 -9.41 -5.45
C GLY A 90 5.35 -10.04 -4.59
N CYS A 91 5.58 -10.12 -3.29
CA CYS A 91 4.62 -10.63 -2.32
C CYS A 91 3.87 -9.48 -1.63
N PHE A 92 2.54 -9.49 -1.74
CA PHE A 92 1.67 -8.55 -1.04
C PHE A 92 1.43 -9.02 0.38
N TYR A 93 1.90 -8.24 1.35
CA TYR A 93 1.74 -8.54 2.76
C TYR A 93 0.46 -7.91 3.30
N ALA A 94 -0.57 -8.73 3.46
CA ALA A 94 -1.88 -8.34 3.99
C ALA A 94 -2.23 -9.08 5.30
N PHE A 95 -1.22 -9.59 6.01
CA PHE A 95 -1.37 -10.35 7.26
C PHE A 95 -1.05 -9.54 8.53
N TYR A 96 -0.44 -8.36 8.40
CA TYR A 96 -0.15 -7.52 9.56
C TYR A 96 -1.43 -7.00 10.22
N PRO A 97 -1.44 -6.76 11.54
CA PRO A 97 -2.62 -6.26 12.25
C PRO A 97 -3.18 -4.93 11.74
N THR A 98 -2.38 -4.16 10.99
CA THR A 98 -2.77 -2.88 10.39
C THR A 98 -3.23 -3.00 8.94
N THR A 99 -3.15 -4.20 8.36
CA THR A 99 -3.61 -4.46 6.99
C THR A 99 -5.07 -4.93 6.99
N ASP A 100 -5.75 -4.67 5.90
CA ASP A 100 -7.11 -5.15 5.64
C ASP A 100 -7.16 -5.75 4.23
N PRO A 101 -7.23 -7.09 4.10
CA PRO A 101 -7.22 -7.76 2.80
C PRO A 101 -8.38 -7.34 1.89
N LEU A 102 -9.56 -7.10 2.45
CA LEU A 102 -10.74 -6.70 1.67
C LEU A 102 -10.60 -5.26 1.16
N LEU A 103 -10.15 -4.33 2.01
CA LEU A 103 -9.85 -2.96 1.57
C LEU A 103 -8.71 -2.94 0.57
N PHE A 104 -7.71 -3.82 0.71
CA PHE A 104 -6.63 -3.96 -0.26
C PHE A 104 -7.19 -4.34 -1.64
N TYR A 105 -8.04 -5.37 -1.70
CA TYR A 105 -8.74 -5.77 -2.92
C TYR A 105 -9.53 -4.63 -3.55
N HIS A 106 -10.36 -3.94 -2.75
CA HIS A 106 -11.14 -2.80 -3.25
C HIS A 106 -10.26 -1.68 -3.81
N SER A 107 -9.11 -1.44 -3.17
CA SER A 107 -8.14 -0.45 -3.63
C SER A 107 -7.50 -0.83 -4.96
N VAL A 108 -7.11 -2.09 -5.14
CA VAL A 108 -6.58 -2.58 -6.44
C VAL A 108 -7.65 -2.50 -7.52
N LYS A 109 -8.88 -2.95 -7.22
CA LYS A 109 -10.02 -2.87 -8.15
C LYS A 109 -10.31 -1.43 -8.58
N ARG A 110 -10.20 -0.47 -7.68
CA ARG A 110 -10.36 0.95 -7.98
C ARG A 110 -9.37 1.44 -9.05
N MET A 111 -8.14 0.92 -9.09
CA MET A 111 -7.14 1.32 -10.08
C MET A 111 -7.53 0.97 -11.50
N ARG A 112 -8.43 0.00 -11.72
CA ARG A 112 -8.96 -0.34 -13.05
C ARG A 112 -9.77 0.78 -13.70
N GLN A 113 -10.18 1.77 -12.94
CA GLN A 113 -10.94 2.93 -13.42
C GLN A 113 -10.04 4.01 -14.01
N TYR A 114 -8.71 3.92 -13.81
CA TYR A 114 -7.74 4.90 -14.29
C TYR A 114 -7.10 4.46 -15.60
N ASP A 115 -6.91 5.40 -16.50
CA ASP A 115 -6.17 5.17 -17.75
C ASP A 115 -4.66 5.27 -17.47
N ILE A 116 -4.06 4.14 -17.11
CA ILE A 116 -2.66 4.06 -16.67
C ILE A 116 -1.78 3.67 -17.85
N ALA A 117 -0.81 4.53 -18.19
CA ALA A 117 0.22 4.23 -19.18
C ALA A 117 1.49 3.64 -18.54
N ARG A 118 1.80 4.00 -17.30
CA ARG A 118 3.00 3.55 -16.59
C ARG A 118 2.76 3.44 -15.08
N ILE A 119 3.30 2.37 -14.47
CA ILE A 119 3.25 2.16 -13.02
C ILE A 119 4.63 2.30 -12.44
N MET A 120 4.75 3.10 -11.38
CA MET A 120 5.95 3.30 -10.59
C MET A 120 5.70 2.85 -9.16
N PRO A 121 6.07 1.60 -8.82
CA PRO A 121 5.87 1.05 -7.50
C PRO A 121 6.86 1.60 -6.47
N GLY A 122 6.52 1.46 -5.18
CA GLY A 122 7.40 1.84 -4.07
C GLY A 122 8.53 0.85 -3.82
N HIS A 123 8.38 -0.39 -4.30
CA HIS A 123 9.31 -1.48 -4.03
C HIS A 123 9.66 -2.29 -5.28
N HIS A 124 10.79 -3.00 -5.22
CA HIS A 124 11.27 -3.95 -6.23
C HIS A 124 11.56 -3.31 -7.59
N GLN A 125 11.02 -3.90 -8.65
CA GLN A 125 11.28 -3.51 -10.03
C GLN A 125 10.45 -2.26 -10.38
N LEU A 126 11.11 -1.24 -10.93
CA LEU A 126 10.45 -0.09 -11.52
C LEU A 126 9.87 -0.45 -12.90
N ASP A 127 8.86 0.32 -13.33
CA ASP A 127 8.30 0.20 -14.67
C ASP A 127 7.70 -1.20 -14.95
N ILE A 128 6.80 -1.62 -14.09
CA ILE A 128 6.09 -2.89 -14.20
C ILE A 128 4.96 -2.80 -15.22
N PRO A 129 4.57 -3.93 -15.86
CA PRO A 129 3.51 -3.94 -16.86
C PRO A 129 2.16 -3.52 -16.27
N VAL A 130 1.42 -2.69 -17.01
CA VAL A 130 0.12 -2.16 -16.56
C VAL A 130 -0.92 -3.27 -16.35
N PHE A 131 -0.86 -4.35 -17.15
CA PHE A 131 -1.78 -5.48 -17.02
C PHE A 131 -1.71 -6.15 -15.64
N LEU A 132 -0.59 -5.99 -14.92
CA LEU A 132 -0.42 -6.55 -13.57
C LEU A 132 -1.49 -6.09 -12.58
N VAL A 133 -2.07 -4.89 -12.77
CA VAL A 133 -3.22 -4.43 -11.95
C VAL A 133 -4.40 -5.40 -12.08
N GLY A 134 -4.68 -5.86 -13.31
CA GLY A 134 -5.75 -6.82 -13.56
C GLY A 134 -5.46 -8.20 -12.98
N ASP A 135 -4.22 -8.66 -13.09
CA ASP A 135 -3.81 -9.96 -12.55
C ASP A 135 -3.91 -9.98 -11.03
N ILE A 136 -3.44 -8.91 -10.37
CA ILE A 136 -3.53 -8.77 -8.91
C ILE A 136 -5.00 -8.69 -8.47
N GLU A 137 -5.82 -7.88 -9.16
CA GLU A 137 -7.25 -7.82 -8.90
C GLU A 137 -7.90 -9.20 -8.99
N ALA A 138 -7.64 -9.94 -10.06
CA ALA A 138 -8.16 -11.29 -10.26
C ALA A 138 -7.72 -12.27 -9.16
N GLY A 139 -6.46 -12.15 -8.70
CA GLY A 139 -5.95 -12.91 -7.57
C GLY A 139 -6.73 -12.65 -6.28
N PHE A 140 -6.96 -11.40 -5.93
CA PHE A 140 -7.77 -11.03 -4.76
C PHE A 140 -9.23 -11.47 -4.90
N ALA A 141 -9.84 -11.27 -6.09
CA ALA A 141 -11.22 -11.69 -6.37
C ALA A 141 -11.40 -13.20 -6.15
N ARG A 142 -10.45 -14.02 -6.63
CA ARG A 142 -10.47 -15.47 -6.40
C ARG A 142 -10.43 -15.82 -4.92
N LEU A 143 -9.62 -15.11 -4.13
CA LEU A 143 -9.54 -15.35 -2.68
C LEU A 143 -10.84 -14.94 -1.96
N GLU A 144 -11.50 -13.86 -2.42
CA GLU A 144 -12.81 -13.46 -1.91
C GLU A 144 -13.86 -14.52 -2.21
N GLU A 145 -13.99 -14.97 -3.47
CA GLU A 145 -14.94 -15.99 -3.93
C GLU A 145 -14.78 -17.31 -3.18
N THR A 146 -13.56 -17.68 -2.81
CA THR A 146 -13.25 -18.91 -2.07
C THR A 146 -13.31 -18.74 -0.54
N GLY A 147 -13.66 -17.54 -0.03
CA GLY A 147 -13.73 -17.24 1.40
C GLY A 147 -12.35 -17.20 2.08
N GLN A 148 -11.27 -17.06 1.30
CA GLN A 148 -9.88 -17.03 1.77
C GLN A 148 -9.34 -15.61 1.95
N LEU A 149 -10.09 -14.59 1.56
CA LEU A 149 -9.70 -13.18 1.72
C LEU A 149 -9.96 -12.69 3.15
N LYS A 150 -9.26 -13.31 4.11
CA LYS A 150 -9.38 -12.99 5.54
C LYS A 150 -8.05 -13.21 6.26
N GLN A 151 -7.79 -12.44 7.29
CA GLN A 151 -6.58 -12.53 8.12
C GLN A 151 -6.30 -13.98 8.57
N GLY A 152 -5.04 -14.41 8.41
CA GLY A 152 -4.57 -15.74 8.79
C GLY A 152 -4.84 -16.85 7.78
N ALA A 153 -5.30 -16.55 6.57
CA ALA A 153 -5.59 -17.56 5.55
C ALA A 153 -4.33 -18.22 4.96
N GLY A 154 -3.19 -17.52 4.94
CA GLY A 154 -1.90 -18.09 4.52
C GLY A 154 -1.27 -17.40 3.31
N LEU A 155 -0.37 -18.12 2.63
CA LEU A 155 0.36 -17.65 1.44
C LEU A 155 -0.25 -18.25 0.18
N PHE A 156 -0.59 -17.39 -0.77
CA PHE A 156 -1.15 -17.74 -2.07
C PHE A 156 -0.18 -17.31 -3.18
N THR A 157 0.17 -18.23 -4.06
CA THR A 157 1.10 -18.00 -5.17
C THR A 157 0.36 -17.96 -6.50
N PHE A 158 0.64 -16.91 -7.28
CA PHE A 158 0.18 -16.69 -8.64
C PHE A 158 1.39 -16.59 -9.58
N ASP A 159 1.19 -16.55 -10.88
CA ASP A 159 2.27 -16.61 -11.85
C ASP A 159 3.34 -15.53 -11.69
N SER A 160 2.95 -14.31 -11.34
CA SER A 160 3.86 -13.15 -11.29
C SER A 160 3.93 -12.45 -9.92
N PHE A 161 3.16 -12.91 -8.94
CA PHE A 161 3.09 -12.33 -7.59
C PHE A 161 2.60 -13.34 -6.56
N GLN A 162 2.66 -12.94 -5.30
CA GLN A 162 2.14 -13.69 -4.16
C GLN A 162 1.28 -12.79 -3.29
N ILE A 163 0.33 -13.37 -2.56
CA ILE A 163 -0.47 -12.68 -1.54
C ILE A 163 -0.34 -13.49 -0.26
N GLN A 164 0.13 -12.85 0.79
CA GLN A 164 0.19 -13.42 2.14
C GLN A 164 -0.82 -12.68 3.04
N ILE A 165 -1.79 -13.47 3.56
CA ILE A 165 -2.89 -12.96 4.38
C ILE A 165 -2.83 -13.56 5.79
#